data_ab139a10e9ed29104aaa8a2e923f5878
#
_entry.id   ab139a10e9ed29104aaa8a2e923f5878
#
_cell.length_a   1.000
_cell.length_b   1.000
_cell.length_c   1.000
_cell.angle_alpha   90.00
_cell.angle_beta   90.00
_cell.angle_gamma   90.00
#
_symmetry.space_group_name_H-M   'P 1'
#
loop_
_entity.id
_entity.type
_entity.pdbx_description
1 polymer ?
#
loop_
_entity_poly.entity_id
_entity_poly.type
_entity_poly.pdbx_seq_one_letter_code
_entity_poly.pdbx_strand_id
1 'polypeptide(L)'
;HASSGVAALAGAIFLGRRKKSTIDAEPANIPFVLLGAALLWLGWFGFNAGSSLHADGTAVKAFLNTNTASATAMMTWIFFDCLRGRKPSAMGAAVGCVVGLVAITPSAGYVTVGQSIFISFVITIICNIAVYWRSHSRIDDALDVFPTHGTGGIFGTVLTGIFIQGGLISGTWAGFIVFLYHILAVVI
;
A
#
# COMPACT_ATOMS: atom_id res chain seq x y z
N HIS A 1 -3.57 7.56 2.84
CA HIS A 1 -2.45 6.71 3.30
C HIS A 1 -1.12 7.46 3.37
N ALA A 2 -0.83 8.39 2.43
CA ALA A 2 0.37 9.22 2.49
C ALA A 2 0.41 10.01 3.80
N SER A 3 -0.68 10.70 4.15
CA SER A 3 -0.79 11.49 5.39
C SER A 3 -0.65 10.63 6.65
N SER A 4 -1.27 9.45 6.69
CA SER A 4 -1.14 8.54 7.84
C SER A 4 0.29 8.00 8.00
N GLY A 5 0.95 7.68 6.89
CA GLY A 5 2.35 7.24 6.92
C GLY A 5 3.31 8.34 7.37
N VAL A 6 3.11 9.58 6.91
CA VAL A 6 3.91 10.73 7.36
C VAL A 6 3.65 11.07 8.83
N ALA A 7 2.39 10.97 9.29
CA ALA A 7 2.05 11.14 10.69
C ALA A 7 2.73 10.09 11.58
N ALA A 8 2.76 8.82 11.14
CA ALA A 8 3.47 7.75 11.84
C ALA A 8 4.98 7.99 11.88
N LEU A 9 5.58 8.47 10.78
CA LEU A 9 6.98 8.85 10.73
C LEU A 9 7.30 9.97 11.72
N ALA A 10 6.49 11.01 11.75
CA ALA A 10 6.63 12.11 12.71
C ALA A 10 6.53 11.62 14.16
N GLY A 11 5.54 10.73 14.43
CA GLY A 11 5.39 10.09 15.75
C GLY A 11 6.60 9.24 16.13
N ALA A 12 7.12 8.43 15.21
CA ALA A 12 8.29 7.60 15.45
C ALA A 12 9.56 8.43 15.75
N ILE A 13 9.73 9.55 15.04
CA ILE A 13 10.84 10.49 15.28
C ILE A 13 10.68 11.17 16.64
N PHE A 14 9.48 11.61 16.98
CA PHE A 14 9.18 12.31 18.24
C PHE A 14 9.37 11.39 19.46
N LEU A 15 8.89 10.15 19.40
CA LEU A 15 9.01 9.18 20.49
C LEU A 15 10.43 8.63 20.65
N GLY A 16 11.20 8.65 19.56
CA GLY A 16 12.55 8.10 19.55
C GLY A 16 12.58 6.56 19.57
N ARG A 17 13.78 6.03 19.74
CA ARG A 17 14.03 4.57 19.60
C ARG A 17 13.69 3.82 20.89
N ARG A 18 12.95 2.72 20.76
CA ARG A 18 12.68 1.78 21.87
C ARG A 18 13.98 1.11 22.37
N LYS A 19 13.91 0.48 23.54
CA LYS A 19 15.02 -0.36 24.04
C LYS A 19 15.30 -1.51 23.08
N LYS A 20 16.57 -1.86 22.90
CA LYS A 20 17.01 -2.91 21.96
C LYS A 20 16.27 -4.23 22.16
N SER A 21 16.06 -4.65 23.40
CA SER A 21 15.30 -5.87 23.74
C SER A 21 13.85 -5.88 23.25
N THR A 22 13.26 -4.71 23.03
CA THR A 22 11.90 -4.58 22.53
C THR A 22 11.86 -4.49 20.99
N ILE A 23 12.91 -3.96 20.38
CA ILE A 23 13.04 -3.83 18.92
C ILE A 23 13.22 -5.20 18.29
N ASP A 24 14.02 -6.06 18.90
CA ASP A 24 14.36 -7.41 18.41
C ASP A 24 13.28 -8.45 18.79
N ALA A 25 12.19 -8.05 19.45
CA ALA A 25 11.11 -8.95 19.82
C ALA A 25 10.34 -9.44 18.59
N GLU A 26 10.17 -10.76 18.50
CA GLU A 26 9.33 -11.37 17.49
C GLU A 26 7.84 -11.06 17.76
N PRO A 27 6.98 -11.10 16.69
CA PRO A 27 5.54 -10.98 16.88
C PRO A 27 5.01 -12.00 17.87
N ALA A 28 4.22 -11.55 18.86
CA ALA A 28 3.73 -12.39 19.94
C ALA A 28 2.84 -13.55 19.44
N ASN A 29 2.11 -13.36 18.35
CA ASN A 29 1.20 -14.35 17.79
C ASN A 29 0.94 -14.13 16.30
N ILE A 30 1.63 -14.89 15.45
CA ILE A 30 1.48 -14.81 13.98
C ILE A 30 0.05 -15.14 13.51
N PRO A 31 -0.65 -16.20 14.01
CA PRO A 31 -2.05 -16.45 13.67
C PRO A 31 -2.97 -15.25 13.90
N PHE A 32 -2.81 -14.50 14.99
CA PHE A 32 -3.60 -13.28 15.22
C PHE A 32 -3.23 -12.15 14.24
N VAL A 33 -1.98 -12.05 13.83
CA VAL A 33 -1.59 -11.08 12.78
C VAL A 33 -2.28 -11.41 11.45
N LEU A 34 -2.30 -12.70 11.07
CA LEU A 34 -3.00 -13.14 9.86
C LEU A 34 -4.51 -12.90 9.94
N LEU A 35 -5.11 -13.18 11.09
CA LEU A 35 -6.53 -12.88 11.33
C LEU A 35 -6.80 -11.38 11.20
N GLY A 36 -5.95 -10.54 11.80
CA GLY A 36 -6.04 -9.08 11.69
C GLY A 36 -5.92 -8.59 10.24
N ALA A 37 -4.98 -9.13 9.47
CA ALA A 37 -4.83 -8.82 8.05
C ALA A 37 -6.06 -9.25 7.23
N ALA A 38 -6.64 -10.42 7.52
CA ALA A 38 -7.86 -10.89 6.86
C ALA A 38 -9.08 -9.99 7.18
N LEU A 39 -9.22 -9.56 8.43
CA LEU A 39 -10.28 -8.62 8.83
C LEU A 39 -10.10 -7.24 8.20
N LEU A 40 -8.85 -6.76 8.08
CA LEU A 40 -8.54 -5.54 7.35
C LEU A 40 -8.91 -5.67 5.87
N TRP A 41 -8.58 -6.79 5.24
CA TRP A 41 -8.93 -7.04 3.84
C TRP A 41 -10.45 -7.02 3.65
N LEU A 42 -11.18 -7.72 4.51
CA LEU A 42 -12.64 -7.72 4.49
C LEU A 42 -13.20 -6.30 4.65
N GLY A 43 -12.71 -5.55 5.65
CA GLY A 43 -13.15 -4.16 5.90
C GLY A 43 -12.80 -3.21 4.75
N TRP A 44 -11.73 -3.52 4.01
CA TRP A 44 -11.29 -2.68 2.89
C TRP A 44 -12.21 -2.73 1.68
N PHE A 45 -12.98 -3.78 1.52
CA PHE A 45 -14.08 -3.77 0.55
C PHE A 45 -15.10 -2.67 0.86
N GLY A 46 -15.48 -2.53 2.12
CA GLY A 46 -16.32 -1.40 2.57
C GLY A 46 -15.61 -0.06 2.40
N PHE A 47 -14.33 0.00 2.72
CA PHE A 47 -13.53 1.22 2.61
C PHE A 47 -13.45 1.73 1.16
N ASN A 48 -13.09 0.89 0.20
CA ASN A 48 -12.93 1.27 -1.21
C ASN A 48 -14.25 1.26 -1.99
N ALA A 49 -14.99 0.15 -1.97
CA ALA A 49 -16.26 0.06 -2.73
C ALA A 49 -17.37 0.89 -2.09
N GLY A 50 -17.43 0.94 -0.75
CA GLY A 50 -18.38 1.77 -0.02
C GLY A 50 -18.18 3.27 -0.24
N SER A 51 -16.97 3.72 -0.60
CA SER A 51 -16.68 5.11 -0.96
C SER A 51 -17.39 5.59 -2.22
N SER A 52 -17.94 4.67 -3.04
CA SER A 52 -18.86 5.02 -4.14
C SER A 52 -20.17 5.63 -3.65
N LEU A 53 -20.57 5.37 -2.39
CA LEU A 53 -21.85 5.77 -1.78
C LEU A 53 -23.11 5.27 -2.53
N HIS A 54 -22.92 4.42 -3.54
CA HIS A 54 -23.96 3.80 -4.37
C HIS A 54 -23.58 2.36 -4.72
N ALA A 55 -24.58 1.52 -4.94
CA ALA A 55 -24.40 0.17 -5.47
C ALA A 55 -24.34 0.23 -7.01
N ASP A 56 -23.24 0.73 -7.55
CA ASP A 56 -23.02 0.99 -8.97
C ASP A 56 -21.80 0.25 -9.54
N GLY A 57 -21.54 0.47 -10.83
CA GLY A 57 -20.39 -0.12 -11.52
C GLY A 57 -19.03 0.31 -10.93
N THR A 58 -18.97 1.49 -10.31
CA THR A 58 -17.75 2.00 -9.64
C THR A 58 -17.48 1.20 -8.37
N ALA A 59 -18.51 0.93 -7.57
CA ALA A 59 -18.41 0.08 -6.38
C ALA A 59 -17.94 -1.34 -6.72
N VAL A 60 -18.53 -1.95 -7.77
CA VAL A 60 -18.14 -3.30 -8.23
C VAL A 60 -16.71 -3.33 -8.70
N LYS A 61 -16.30 -2.33 -9.48
CA LYS A 61 -14.91 -2.21 -9.95
C LYS A 61 -13.94 -2.02 -8.78
N ALA A 62 -14.26 -1.16 -7.83
CA ALA A 62 -13.44 -0.92 -6.64
C ALA A 62 -13.30 -2.20 -5.80
N PHE A 63 -14.38 -2.96 -5.63
CA PHE A 63 -14.35 -4.25 -4.93
C PHE A 63 -13.39 -5.24 -5.61
N LEU A 64 -13.55 -5.42 -6.92
CA LEU A 64 -12.72 -6.35 -7.69
C LEU A 64 -11.24 -5.94 -7.69
N ASN A 65 -10.95 -4.66 -7.92
CA ASN A 65 -9.59 -4.15 -7.93
C ASN A 65 -8.93 -4.24 -6.55
N THR A 66 -9.69 -4.00 -5.47
CA THR A 66 -9.20 -4.15 -4.09
C THR A 66 -8.77 -5.60 -3.82
N ASN A 67 -9.60 -6.57 -4.20
CA ASN A 67 -9.28 -7.98 -4.04
C ASN A 67 -8.04 -8.38 -4.86
N THR A 68 -8.04 -8.01 -6.14
CA THR A 68 -6.96 -8.36 -7.07
C THR A 68 -5.63 -7.73 -6.65
N ALA A 69 -5.65 -6.47 -6.25
CA ALA A 69 -4.46 -5.76 -5.81
C ALA A 69 -3.84 -6.38 -4.55
N SER A 70 -4.67 -6.71 -3.57
CA SER A 70 -4.20 -7.34 -2.32
C SER A 70 -3.59 -8.71 -2.57
N ALA A 71 -4.27 -9.56 -3.37
CA ALA A 71 -3.75 -10.87 -3.76
C ALA A 71 -2.43 -10.77 -4.54
N THR A 72 -2.36 -9.86 -5.52
CA THR A 72 -1.13 -9.61 -6.31
C THR A 72 0.02 -9.17 -5.41
N ALA A 73 -0.23 -8.23 -4.51
CA ALA A 73 0.80 -7.70 -3.62
C ALA A 73 1.30 -8.76 -2.64
N MET A 74 0.40 -9.56 -2.07
CA MET A 74 0.77 -10.68 -1.20
C MET A 74 1.71 -11.65 -1.90
N MET A 75 1.38 -12.08 -3.10
CA MET A 75 2.22 -12.98 -3.90
C MET A 75 3.55 -12.30 -4.29
N THR A 76 3.50 -11.05 -4.73
CA THR A 76 4.70 -10.28 -5.10
C THR A 76 5.66 -10.15 -3.93
N TRP A 77 5.17 -9.88 -2.72
CA TRP A 77 6.01 -9.78 -1.52
C TRP A 77 6.75 -11.09 -1.25
N ILE A 78 6.02 -12.20 -1.25
CA ILE A 78 6.58 -13.53 -1.00
C ILE A 78 7.65 -13.88 -2.04
N PHE A 79 7.34 -13.71 -3.33
CA PHE A 79 8.28 -14.01 -4.40
C PHE A 79 9.49 -13.08 -4.40
N PHE A 80 9.30 -11.80 -4.11
CA PHE A 80 10.39 -10.84 -4.06
C PHE A 80 11.34 -11.11 -2.88
N ASP A 81 10.82 -11.54 -1.72
CA ASP A 81 11.64 -12.00 -0.62
C ASP A 81 12.46 -13.24 -1.01
N CYS A 82 11.86 -14.22 -1.70
CA CYS A 82 12.59 -15.37 -2.24
C CYS A 82 13.70 -14.97 -3.21
N LEU A 83 13.44 -14.04 -4.13
CA LEU A 83 14.44 -13.52 -5.07
C LEU A 83 15.62 -12.85 -4.37
N ARG A 84 15.39 -12.27 -3.20
CA ARG A 84 16.42 -11.67 -2.34
C ARG A 84 17.09 -12.65 -1.39
N GLY A 85 16.85 -13.95 -1.57
CA GLY A 85 17.42 -15.01 -0.73
C GLY A 85 16.82 -15.10 0.68
N ARG A 86 15.67 -14.46 0.92
CA ARG A 86 14.94 -14.54 2.19
C ARG A 86 13.96 -15.70 2.18
N LYS A 87 13.68 -16.26 3.35
CA LYS A 87 12.63 -17.27 3.48
C LYS A 87 11.25 -16.60 3.41
N PRO A 88 10.30 -17.16 2.64
CA PRO A 88 8.92 -16.69 2.66
C PRO A 88 8.35 -16.82 4.07
N SER A 89 7.58 -15.82 4.50
CA SER A 89 7.01 -15.80 5.84
C SER A 89 5.54 -15.39 5.82
N ALA A 90 4.79 -15.87 6.80
CA ALA A 90 3.40 -15.49 7.03
C ALA A 90 3.27 -13.98 7.31
N MET A 91 4.25 -13.39 8.02
CA MET A 91 4.31 -11.96 8.23
C MET A 91 4.49 -11.19 6.92
N GLY A 92 5.41 -11.63 6.04
CA GLY A 92 5.60 -11.04 4.73
C GLY A 92 4.34 -11.11 3.88
N ALA A 93 3.61 -12.22 3.92
CA ALA A 93 2.31 -12.37 3.25
C ALA A 93 1.28 -11.35 3.78
N ALA A 94 1.16 -11.21 5.11
CA ALA A 94 0.24 -10.26 5.74
C ALA A 94 0.59 -8.81 5.38
N VAL A 95 1.87 -8.44 5.45
CA VAL A 95 2.33 -7.08 5.07
C VAL A 95 2.08 -6.81 3.58
N GLY A 96 2.42 -7.77 2.70
CA GLY A 96 2.16 -7.66 1.27
C GLY A 96 0.68 -7.45 0.96
N CYS A 97 -0.20 -8.23 1.63
CA CYS A 97 -1.65 -8.06 1.52
C CYS A 97 -2.07 -6.62 1.81
N VAL A 98 -1.66 -6.05 2.95
CA VAL A 98 -2.01 -4.67 3.35
C VAL A 98 -1.41 -3.64 2.39
N VAL A 99 -0.18 -3.84 1.92
CA VAL A 99 0.44 -2.96 0.91
C VAL A 99 -0.38 -2.90 -0.37
N GLY A 100 -0.93 -4.02 -0.83
CA GLY A 100 -1.82 -4.04 -1.99
C GLY A 100 -3.11 -3.24 -1.78
N LEU A 101 -3.71 -3.35 -0.59
CA LEU A 101 -4.89 -2.58 -0.21
C LEU A 101 -4.59 -1.07 -0.23
N VAL A 102 -3.46 -0.67 0.36
CA VAL A 102 -2.99 0.72 0.37
C VAL A 102 -2.73 1.25 -1.03
N ALA A 103 -1.98 0.48 -1.83
CA ALA A 103 -1.54 0.87 -3.17
C ALA A 103 -2.71 1.18 -4.11
N ILE A 104 -3.79 0.38 -4.05
CA ILE A 104 -4.93 0.51 -4.96
C ILE A 104 -5.97 1.52 -4.49
N THR A 105 -5.97 1.88 -3.21
CA THR A 105 -7.01 2.74 -2.61
C THR A 105 -7.31 4.00 -3.43
N PRO A 106 -6.33 4.81 -3.88
CA PRO A 106 -6.64 6.03 -4.62
C PRO A 106 -7.23 5.79 -6.02
N SER A 107 -7.08 4.59 -6.59
CA SER A 107 -7.49 4.27 -7.96
C SER A 107 -8.53 3.15 -8.10
N ALA A 108 -8.95 2.53 -7.01
CA ALA A 108 -9.71 1.28 -7.02
C ALA A 108 -10.95 1.30 -7.93
N GLY A 109 -11.72 2.38 -7.94
CA GLY A 109 -12.92 2.54 -8.79
C GLY A 109 -12.63 3.01 -10.22
N TYR A 110 -11.39 3.38 -10.55
CA TYR A 110 -11.07 4.18 -11.73
C TYR A 110 -10.09 3.53 -12.70
N VAL A 111 -9.47 2.41 -12.33
CA VAL A 111 -8.51 1.68 -13.16
C VAL A 111 -9.05 0.32 -13.57
N THR A 112 -8.48 -0.28 -14.62
CA THR A 112 -8.80 -1.65 -15.03
C THR A 112 -8.14 -2.68 -14.10
N VAL A 113 -8.60 -3.93 -14.13
CA VAL A 113 -8.01 -5.03 -13.36
C VAL A 113 -6.53 -5.23 -13.71
N GLY A 114 -6.17 -5.17 -15.00
CA GLY A 114 -4.77 -5.26 -15.43
C GLY A 114 -3.89 -4.15 -14.86
N GLN A 115 -4.41 -2.91 -14.83
CA GLN A 115 -3.73 -1.79 -14.19
C GLN A 115 -3.60 -1.95 -12.69
N SER A 116 -4.63 -2.51 -12.01
CA SER A 116 -4.56 -2.78 -10.57
C SER A 116 -3.48 -3.80 -10.21
N ILE A 117 -3.33 -4.84 -11.05
CA ILE A 117 -2.23 -5.82 -10.93
C ILE A 117 -0.87 -5.12 -11.06
N PHE A 118 -0.69 -4.30 -12.10
CA PHE A 118 0.56 -3.60 -12.34
C PHE A 118 0.91 -2.63 -11.20
N ILE A 119 -0.07 -1.80 -10.78
CA ILE A 119 0.10 -0.84 -9.68
C ILE A 119 0.55 -1.54 -8.39
N SER A 120 -0.18 -2.59 -7.99
CA SER A 120 0.15 -3.30 -6.76
C SER A 120 1.47 -4.06 -6.85
N PHE A 121 1.80 -4.64 -8.00
CA PHE A 121 3.09 -5.29 -8.23
C PHE A 121 4.25 -4.32 -8.02
N VAL A 122 4.23 -3.18 -8.70
CA VAL A 122 5.31 -2.17 -8.63
C VAL A 122 5.42 -1.60 -7.22
N ILE A 123 4.30 -1.18 -6.62
CA ILE A 123 4.32 -0.56 -5.30
C ILE A 123 4.77 -1.54 -4.22
N THR A 124 4.41 -2.81 -4.34
CA THR A 124 4.84 -3.84 -3.40
C THR A 124 6.36 -3.99 -3.37
N ILE A 125 7.02 -3.97 -4.53
CA ILE A 125 8.48 -4.02 -4.61
C ILE A 125 9.09 -2.78 -3.94
N ILE A 126 8.55 -1.59 -4.23
CA ILE A 126 9.02 -0.33 -3.65
C ILE A 126 8.85 -0.35 -2.12
N CYS A 127 7.69 -0.78 -1.61
CA CYS A 127 7.44 -0.87 -0.18
C CYS A 127 8.32 -1.91 0.51
N ASN A 128 8.57 -3.07 -0.11
CA ASN A 128 9.48 -4.08 0.44
C ASN A 128 10.91 -3.54 0.59
N ILE A 129 11.38 -2.78 -0.41
CA ILE A 129 12.68 -2.11 -0.35
C ILE A 129 12.66 -1.02 0.74
N ALA A 130 11.59 -0.24 0.85
CA ALA A 130 11.46 0.80 1.87
C ALA A 130 11.44 0.22 3.30
N VAL A 131 10.76 -0.91 3.53
CA VAL A 131 10.80 -1.65 4.79
C VAL A 131 12.22 -2.11 5.12
N TYR A 132 12.93 -2.62 4.13
CA TYR A 132 14.33 -3.00 4.31
C TYR A 132 15.21 -1.81 4.72
N TRP A 133 15.09 -0.67 4.06
CA TRP A 133 15.85 0.53 4.41
C TRP A 133 15.48 1.05 5.80
N ARG A 134 14.18 1.10 6.13
CA ARG A 134 13.73 1.50 7.47
C ARG A 134 14.35 0.59 8.54
N SER A 135 14.39 -0.73 8.34
CA SER A 135 14.95 -1.68 9.32
C SER A 135 16.45 -1.46 9.60
N HIS A 136 17.18 -0.85 8.67
CA HIS A 136 18.61 -0.47 8.81
C HIS A 136 18.79 0.99 9.24
N SER A 137 17.71 1.74 9.41
CA SER A 137 17.74 3.14 9.84
C SER A 137 17.69 3.27 11.37
N ARG A 138 17.81 4.51 11.87
CA ARG A 138 17.62 4.83 13.28
C ARG A 138 16.16 5.08 13.65
N ILE A 139 15.27 5.10 12.67
CA ILE A 139 13.83 5.37 12.86
C ILE A 139 13.16 4.09 13.34
N ASP A 140 12.52 4.16 14.50
CA ASP A 140 11.80 3.05 15.10
C ASP A 140 10.29 3.17 14.80
N ASP A 141 9.93 2.92 13.55
CA ASP A 141 8.55 2.74 13.11
C ASP A 141 8.17 1.26 13.36
N ALA A 142 7.54 1.02 14.51
CA ALA A 142 7.33 -0.32 15.06
C ALA A 142 6.52 -1.26 14.15
N LEU A 143 5.64 -0.72 13.33
CA LEU A 143 4.73 -1.47 12.46
C LEU A 143 4.98 -1.21 10.97
N ASP A 144 6.10 -0.60 10.62
CA ASP A 144 6.43 -0.24 9.24
C ASP A 144 5.35 0.61 8.55
N VAL A 145 4.68 1.50 9.32
CA VAL A 145 3.56 2.29 8.80
C VAL A 145 4.02 3.28 7.72
N PHE A 146 5.15 3.96 7.94
CA PHE A 146 5.67 4.86 6.92
C PHE A 146 6.07 4.12 5.62
N PRO A 147 6.87 3.04 5.64
CA PRO A 147 7.24 2.35 4.41
C PRO A 147 6.07 1.64 3.71
N THR A 148 5.02 1.24 4.43
CA THR A 148 3.84 0.58 3.82
C THR A 148 2.75 1.57 3.43
N HIS A 149 2.29 2.40 4.35
CA HIS A 149 1.21 3.37 4.09
C HIS A 149 1.72 4.67 3.48
N GLY A 150 2.82 5.24 4.00
CA GLY A 150 3.40 6.47 3.48
C GLY A 150 3.90 6.27 2.04
N THR A 151 4.85 5.36 1.87
CA THR A 151 5.41 5.05 0.54
C THR A 151 4.34 4.49 -0.39
N GLY A 152 3.56 3.51 0.06
CA GLY A 152 2.49 2.91 -0.73
C GLY A 152 1.42 3.91 -1.15
N GLY A 153 1.02 4.83 -0.27
CA GLY A 153 0.04 5.88 -0.55
C GLY A 153 0.57 6.93 -1.53
N ILE A 154 1.82 7.39 -1.35
CA ILE A 154 2.48 8.34 -2.25
C ILE A 154 2.54 7.78 -3.67
N PHE A 155 3.14 6.60 -3.85
CA PHE A 155 3.27 5.99 -5.16
C PHE A 155 1.92 5.55 -5.73
N GLY A 156 0.96 5.10 -4.88
CA GLY A 156 -0.41 4.80 -5.28
C GLY A 156 -1.10 6.01 -5.90
N THR A 157 -0.98 7.18 -5.27
CA THR A 157 -1.56 8.43 -5.78
C THR A 157 -0.89 8.87 -7.09
N VAL A 158 0.43 8.77 -7.20
CA VAL A 158 1.17 9.10 -8.43
C VAL A 158 0.75 8.19 -9.58
N LEU A 159 0.71 6.87 -9.36
CA LEU A 159 0.28 5.91 -10.38
C LEU A 159 -1.20 6.07 -10.74
N THR A 160 -2.04 6.51 -9.80
CA THR A 160 -3.43 6.89 -10.11
C THR A 160 -3.47 7.98 -11.17
N GLY A 161 -2.70 9.05 -11.00
CA GLY A 161 -2.63 10.14 -11.99
C GLY A 161 -2.13 9.71 -13.37
N ILE A 162 -1.38 8.61 -13.43
CA ILE A 162 -0.92 8.03 -14.70
C ILE A 162 -2.03 7.20 -15.35
N PHE A 163 -2.67 6.29 -14.60
CA PHE A 163 -3.52 5.22 -15.14
C PHE A 163 -5.02 5.53 -15.13
N ILE A 164 -5.48 6.54 -14.37
CA ILE A 164 -6.89 6.92 -14.35
C ILE A 164 -7.37 7.30 -15.75
N GLN A 165 -8.63 7.03 -16.05
CA GLN A 165 -9.22 7.47 -17.31
C GLN A 165 -9.08 8.99 -17.48
N GLY A 166 -8.49 9.42 -18.57
CA GLY A 166 -8.13 10.84 -18.77
C GLY A 166 -6.88 11.29 -18.00
N GLY A 167 -6.10 10.36 -17.42
CA GLY A 167 -4.81 10.66 -16.81
C GLY A 167 -3.66 10.77 -17.81
N LEU A 168 -2.43 10.74 -17.33
CA LEU A 168 -1.22 10.96 -18.13
C LEU A 168 -1.14 10.07 -19.37
N ILE A 169 -1.52 8.80 -19.26
CA ILE A 169 -1.46 7.82 -20.35
C ILE A 169 -2.43 8.14 -21.51
N SER A 170 -3.39 9.05 -21.30
CA SER A 170 -4.28 9.51 -22.38
C SER A 170 -3.56 10.32 -23.46
N GLY A 171 -2.34 10.79 -23.19
CA GLY A 171 -1.54 11.61 -24.10
C GLY A 171 -2.10 13.02 -24.36
N THR A 172 -3.10 13.44 -23.60
CA THR A 172 -3.74 14.75 -23.75
C THR A 172 -3.16 15.77 -22.77
N TRP A 173 -3.25 17.08 -23.11
CA TRP A 173 -2.89 18.14 -22.18
C TRP A 173 -3.71 18.08 -20.88
N ALA A 174 -5.00 17.78 -20.98
CA ALA A 174 -5.86 17.60 -19.82
C ALA A 174 -5.36 16.45 -18.91
N GLY A 175 -4.93 15.33 -19.50
CA GLY A 175 -4.36 14.21 -18.78
C GLY A 175 -3.05 14.55 -18.05
N PHE A 176 -2.22 15.37 -18.65
CA PHE A 176 -1.03 15.91 -17.99
C PHE A 176 -1.38 16.78 -16.77
N ILE A 177 -2.39 17.64 -16.90
CA ILE A 177 -2.89 18.46 -15.78
C ILE A 177 -3.45 17.58 -14.65
N VAL A 178 -4.24 16.55 -14.98
CA VAL A 178 -4.73 15.57 -13.99
C VAL A 178 -3.57 14.91 -13.25
N PHE A 179 -2.53 14.48 -13.95
CA PHE A 179 -1.33 13.92 -13.32
C PHE A 179 -0.65 14.91 -12.38
N LEU A 180 -0.50 16.18 -12.79
CA LEU A 180 0.06 17.22 -11.94
C LEU A 180 -0.76 17.45 -10.65
N TYR A 181 -2.09 17.38 -10.71
CA TYR A 181 -2.92 17.45 -9.51
C TYR A 181 -2.67 16.28 -8.56
N HIS A 182 -2.41 15.07 -9.05
CA HIS A 182 -2.05 13.93 -8.21
C HIS A 182 -0.67 14.09 -7.56
N ILE A 183 0.30 14.67 -8.27
CA ILE A 183 1.60 15.04 -7.67
C ILE A 183 1.41 16.11 -6.59
N LEU A 184 0.62 17.15 -6.88
CA LEU A 184 0.35 18.21 -5.91
C LEU A 184 -0.34 17.67 -4.64
N ALA A 185 -1.31 16.77 -4.80
CA ALA A 185 -2.03 16.14 -3.69
C ALA A 185 -1.13 15.29 -2.77
N VAL A 186 0.03 14.86 -3.24
CA VAL A 186 1.03 14.15 -2.42
C VAL A 186 1.89 15.11 -1.62
N VAL A 187 2.10 16.34 -2.12
CA VAL A 187 3.02 17.33 -1.52
C VAL A 187 2.30 18.22 -0.49
N ILE A 188 1.00 18.46 -0.66
CA ILE A 188 0.17 19.23 0.27
C ILE A 188 -0.34 18.35 1.40
#